data_c6886b0e2ec9024e43acdbbb535ed689
#
_entry.id   c6886b0e2ec9024e43acdbbb535ed689
#
_cell.length_a   1.000
_cell.length_b   1.000
_cell.length_c   1.000
_cell.angle_alpha   90.00
_cell.angle_beta   90.00
_cell.angle_gamma   90.00
#
_symmetry.space_group_name_H-M   'P 1'
#
loop_
_entity.id
_entity.type
_entity.pdbx_description
1 polymer ?
#
loop_
_entity_poly.entity_id
_entity_poly.type
_entity_poly.pdbx_seq_one_letter_code
_entity_poly.pdbx_strand_id
1 'polypeptide(L)'
;LGDVYKRQGLDIALFGNIPNGSGLSSSASLEVVTGYMLKDLYGFDVTNQDLALIGQYSENNYNGCNCGIMDQFASAMGKKDNAIFLDTSDLSFEYAPIVLDGAKIVVTNSMVKHSLVTSAYNDRRNESAQALKDLQTVVDIKTLGDLTDEQFEQYKGAIKDEVARKRGKHAVYENQRTIAAVKALKENDIETFGKLMNASHVSLRDDYETSCPEVDVLCLLYTSPSPRDS
;
A
#
# COMPACT_ATOMS: atom_id res chain seq x y z
N LEU A 1 -18.07 -29.72 -25.66
CA LEU A 1 -19.01 -28.59 -25.73
C LEU A 1 -18.65 -27.48 -24.71
N GLY A 2 -18.24 -27.82 -23.48
CA GLY A 2 -17.86 -26.83 -22.46
C GLY A 2 -16.71 -25.89 -22.86
N ASP A 3 -15.72 -26.36 -23.61
CA ASP A 3 -14.56 -25.55 -23.99
C ASP A 3 -14.87 -24.55 -25.13
N VAL A 4 -15.89 -24.75 -25.91
CA VAL A 4 -16.29 -23.84 -27.00
C VAL A 4 -16.94 -22.57 -26.43
N TYR A 5 -17.74 -22.71 -25.38
CA TYR A 5 -18.37 -21.55 -24.71
C TYR A 5 -17.36 -20.69 -23.95
N LYS A 6 -16.27 -21.27 -23.45
CA LYS A 6 -15.20 -20.54 -22.77
C LYS A 6 -14.29 -19.72 -23.71
N ARG A 7 -14.48 -19.83 -25.02
CA ARG A 7 -13.68 -19.11 -26.05
C ARG A 7 -14.47 -18.04 -26.78
N GLN A 8 -15.70 -17.76 -26.37
CA GLN A 8 -16.50 -16.71 -26.98
C GLN A 8 -16.06 -15.34 -26.47
N GLY A 9 -16.14 -14.33 -27.34
CA GLY A 9 -15.94 -12.94 -26.97
C GLY A 9 -17.06 -12.44 -26.06
N LEU A 10 -16.81 -11.32 -25.40
CA LEU A 10 -17.74 -10.63 -24.51
C LEU A 10 -17.87 -9.18 -24.92
N ASP A 11 -19.09 -8.66 -24.87
CA ASP A 11 -19.33 -7.23 -24.85
C ASP A 11 -19.43 -6.80 -23.39
N ILE A 12 -18.53 -5.89 -22.95
CA ILE A 12 -18.43 -5.48 -21.56
C ILE A 12 -18.70 -3.97 -21.47
N ALA A 13 -19.65 -3.59 -20.63
CA ALA A 13 -19.86 -2.20 -20.22
C ALA A 13 -19.30 -2.01 -18.81
N LEU A 14 -18.38 -1.06 -18.65
CA LEU A 14 -17.74 -0.73 -17.38
C LEU A 14 -18.26 0.61 -16.87
N PHE A 15 -18.63 0.64 -15.59
CA PHE A 15 -18.98 1.84 -14.87
C PHE A 15 -18.25 1.86 -13.52
N GLY A 16 -17.70 3.00 -13.15
CA GLY A 16 -17.01 3.16 -11.86
C GLY A 16 -17.10 4.60 -11.37
N ASN A 17 -17.07 4.78 -10.06
CA ASN A 17 -17.08 6.09 -9.39
C ASN A 17 -15.76 6.38 -8.66
N ILE A 18 -14.75 5.53 -8.80
CA ILE A 18 -13.40 5.79 -8.27
C ILE A 18 -12.72 6.80 -9.20
N PRO A 19 -12.34 7.98 -8.70
CA PRO A 19 -11.70 8.99 -9.53
C PRO A 19 -10.35 8.50 -10.08
N ASN A 20 -10.14 8.64 -11.38
CA ASN A 20 -8.88 8.27 -12.01
C ASN A 20 -7.72 9.18 -11.54
N GLY A 21 -6.57 8.58 -11.24
CA GLY A 21 -5.36 9.32 -10.84
C GLY A 21 -5.46 9.98 -9.46
N SER A 22 -6.37 9.53 -8.61
CA SER A 22 -6.57 10.05 -7.25
C SER A 22 -5.80 9.28 -6.16
N GLY A 23 -5.02 8.26 -6.53
CA GLY A 23 -4.35 7.38 -5.57
C GLY A 23 -5.28 6.38 -4.88
N LEU A 24 -6.51 6.21 -5.37
CA LEU A 24 -7.49 5.26 -4.83
C LEU A 24 -7.54 3.93 -5.61
N SER A 25 -6.45 3.57 -6.27
CA SER A 25 -6.26 2.26 -6.90
C SER A 25 -7.34 1.89 -7.93
N SER A 26 -7.69 2.84 -8.82
CA SER A 26 -8.72 2.59 -9.85
C SER A 26 -8.33 1.46 -10.81
N SER A 27 -7.04 1.27 -11.13
CA SER A 27 -6.53 0.16 -11.94
C SER A 27 -6.76 -1.18 -11.26
N ALA A 28 -6.34 -1.34 -10.01
CA ALA A 28 -6.54 -2.56 -9.24
C ALA A 28 -8.03 -2.91 -9.07
N SER A 29 -8.87 -1.91 -8.85
CA SER A 29 -10.33 -2.11 -8.81
C SER A 29 -10.88 -2.66 -10.13
N LEU A 30 -10.42 -2.14 -11.28
CA LEU A 30 -10.81 -2.62 -12.60
C LEU A 30 -10.32 -4.05 -12.88
N GLU A 31 -9.08 -4.35 -12.51
CA GLU A 31 -8.47 -5.67 -12.63
C GLU A 31 -9.26 -6.71 -11.84
N VAL A 32 -9.49 -6.43 -10.56
CA VAL A 32 -10.19 -7.36 -9.65
C VAL A 32 -11.65 -7.56 -10.04
N VAL A 33 -12.38 -6.50 -10.39
CA VAL A 33 -13.79 -6.64 -10.80
C VAL A 33 -13.92 -7.40 -12.12
N THR A 34 -12.98 -7.21 -13.05
CA THR A 34 -12.95 -7.96 -14.31
C THR A 34 -12.71 -9.45 -14.05
N GLY A 35 -11.72 -9.77 -13.21
CA GLY A 35 -11.43 -11.14 -12.79
C GLY A 35 -12.63 -11.79 -12.08
N TYR A 36 -13.28 -11.04 -11.18
CA TYR A 36 -14.48 -11.52 -10.46
C TYR A 36 -15.65 -11.78 -11.40
N MET A 37 -15.92 -10.89 -12.35
CA MET A 37 -16.94 -11.07 -13.38
C MET A 37 -16.68 -12.33 -14.21
N LEU A 38 -15.43 -12.55 -14.66
CA LEU A 38 -15.07 -13.75 -15.45
C LEU A 38 -15.19 -15.03 -14.62
N LYS A 39 -14.79 -14.98 -13.35
CA LYS A 39 -14.96 -16.08 -12.39
C LYS A 39 -16.43 -16.48 -12.28
N ASP A 40 -17.31 -15.52 -12.06
CA ASP A 40 -18.74 -15.76 -11.90
C ASP A 40 -19.37 -16.26 -13.21
N LEU A 41 -19.09 -15.60 -14.32
CA LEU A 41 -19.67 -15.92 -15.62
C LEU A 41 -19.28 -17.31 -16.14
N TYR A 42 -18.03 -17.71 -15.94
CA TYR A 42 -17.49 -18.97 -16.49
C TYR A 42 -17.29 -20.06 -15.44
N GLY A 43 -17.60 -19.79 -14.18
CA GLY A 43 -17.47 -20.76 -13.09
C GLY A 43 -16.03 -21.20 -12.83
N PHE A 44 -15.07 -20.24 -12.91
CA PHE A 44 -13.68 -20.54 -12.59
C PHE A 44 -13.50 -20.78 -11.09
N ASP A 45 -12.79 -21.83 -10.73
CA ASP A 45 -12.44 -22.14 -9.34
C ASP A 45 -11.16 -21.38 -8.96
N VAL A 46 -11.33 -20.09 -8.65
CA VAL A 46 -10.26 -19.19 -8.18
C VAL A 46 -10.74 -18.46 -6.93
N THR A 47 -9.85 -18.21 -5.99
CA THR A 47 -10.15 -17.46 -4.78
C THR A 47 -10.09 -15.94 -5.03
N ASN A 48 -10.57 -15.12 -4.11
CA ASN A 48 -10.36 -13.67 -4.19
C ASN A 48 -8.88 -13.30 -4.06
N GLN A 49 -8.10 -14.08 -3.31
CA GLN A 49 -6.65 -13.90 -3.19
C GLN A 49 -5.96 -14.19 -4.53
N ASP A 50 -6.41 -15.23 -5.26
CA ASP A 50 -5.90 -15.49 -6.63
C ASP A 50 -6.23 -14.32 -7.57
N LEU A 51 -7.41 -13.72 -7.46
CA LEU A 51 -7.77 -12.55 -8.25
C LEU A 51 -6.85 -11.35 -7.96
N ALA A 52 -6.46 -11.15 -6.70
CA ALA A 52 -5.48 -10.12 -6.36
C ALA A 52 -4.10 -10.40 -6.99
N LEU A 53 -3.64 -11.65 -6.97
CA LEU A 53 -2.39 -12.07 -7.60
C LEU A 53 -2.43 -11.92 -9.13
N ILE A 54 -3.54 -12.26 -9.77
CA ILE A 54 -3.75 -12.09 -11.22
C ILE A 54 -3.72 -10.60 -11.58
N GLY A 55 -4.38 -9.73 -10.80
CA GLY A 55 -4.34 -8.29 -10.99
C GLY A 55 -2.92 -7.73 -10.85
N GLN A 56 -2.19 -8.09 -9.81
CA GLN A 56 -0.79 -7.71 -9.63
C GLN A 56 0.09 -8.18 -10.81
N TYR A 57 -0.12 -9.40 -11.29
CA TYR A 57 0.59 -9.91 -12.46
C TYR A 57 0.30 -9.06 -13.70
N SER A 58 -0.95 -8.67 -13.90
CA SER A 58 -1.36 -7.78 -14.99
C SER A 58 -0.64 -6.43 -14.91
N GLU A 59 -0.65 -5.77 -13.75
CA GLU A 59 0.02 -4.48 -13.55
C GLU A 59 1.53 -4.57 -13.80
N ASN A 60 2.18 -5.61 -13.28
CA ASN A 60 3.63 -5.78 -13.39
C ASN A 60 4.08 -6.13 -14.82
N ASN A 61 3.34 -6.98 -15.53
CA ASN A 61 3.80 -7.55 -16.80
C ASN A 61 3.24 -6.84 -18.04
N TYR A 62 2.07 -6.19 -17.95
CA TYR A 62 1.46 -5.47 -19.07
C TYR A 62 1.62 -3.96 -18.94
N ASN A 63 1.49 -3.40 -17.74
CA ASN A 63 1.64 -1.96 -17.49
C ASN A 63 3.08 -1.58 -17.14
N GLY A 64 3.95 -2.55 -16.80
CA GLY A 64 5.35 -2.30 -16.47
C GLY A 64 5.57 -1.60 -15.12
N CYS A 65 4.57 -1.56 -14.26
CA CYS A 65 4.67 -1.04 -12.90
C CYS A 65 4.99 -2.18 -11.94
N ASN A 66 6.22 -2.26 -11.44
CA ASN A 66 6.64 -3.29 -10.49
C ASN A 66 6.03 -3.10 -9.09
N CYS A 67 4.70 -2.95 -9.02
CA CYS A 67 3.99 -2.69 -7.77
C CYS A 67 3.93 -3.91 -6.83
N GLY A 68 3.71 -3.63 -5.54
CA GLY A 68 3.30 -4.65 -4.56
C GLY A 68 1.84 -5.07 -4.77
N ILE A 69 1.37 -6.02 -3.96
CA ILE A 69 0.02 -6.60 -4.07
C ILE A 69 -1.05 -5.77 -3.33
N MET A 70 -0.67 -4.75 -2.57
CA MET A 70 -1.55 -4.06 -1.60
C MET A 70 -2.89 -3.60 -2.21
N ASP A 71 -2.85 -2.96 -3.37
CA ASP A 71 -4.03 -2.36 -4.00
C ASP A 71 -5.02 -3.42 -4.48
N GLN A 72 -4.51 -4.45 -5.14
CA GLN A 72 -5.32 -5.57 -5.62
C GLN A 72 -5.86 -6.39 -4.44
N PHE A 73 -5.05 -6.59 -3.41
CA PHE A 73 -5.48 -7.32 -2.22
C PHE A 73 -6.57 -6.56 -1.45
N ALA A 74 -6.41 -5.25 -1.28
CA ALA A 74 -7.42 -4.41 -0.66
C ALA A 74 -8.74 -4.41 -1.44
N SER A 75 -8.66 -4.37 -2.78
CA SER A 75 -9.84 -4.42 -3.66
C SER A 75 -10.56 -5.78 -3.61
N ALA A 76 -9.80 -6.89 -3.54
CA ALA A 76 -10.35 -8.25 -3.56
C ALA A 76 -10.86 -8.72 -2.19
N MET A 77 -10.22 -8.28 -1.10
CA MET A 77 -10.42 -8.78 0.26
C MET A 77 -11.04 -7.75 1.21
N GLY A 78 -11.32 -6.53 0.73
CA GLY A 78 -11.89 -5.45 1.53
C GLY A 78 -13.16 -5.87 2.28
N LYS A 79 -13.27 -5.50 3.55
CA LYS A 79 -14.43 -5.75 4.40
C LYS A 79 -14.86 -4.45 5.08
N LYS A 80 -16.17 -4.19 5.06
CA LYS A 80 -16.74 -3.01 5.69
C LYS A 80 -16.30 -2.86 7.15
N ASP A 81 -15.94 -1.63 7.53
CA ASP A 81 -15.54 -1.25 8.88
C ASP A 81 -14.31 -2.03 9.42
N ASN A 82 -13.43 -2.49 8.52
CA ASN A 82 -12.20 -3.17 8.88
C ASN A 82 -11.02 -2.67 8.05
N ALA A 83 -9.86 -2.56 8.67
CA ALA A 83 -8.57 -2.55 7.98
C ALA A 83 -8.08 -3.97 7.76
N ILE A 84 -7.25 -4.16 6.73
CA ILE A 84 -6.56 -5.41 6.48
C ILE A 84 -5.11 -5.24 6.93
N PHE A 85 -4.65 -6.09 7.82
CA PHE A 85 -3.24 -6.27 8.10
C PHE A 85 -2.74 -7.45 7.29
N LEU A 86 -1.90 -7.18 6.30
CA LEU A 86 -1.40 -8.15 5.33
C LEU A 86 0.10 -8.35 5.52
N ASP A 87 0.54 -9.58 5.73
CA ASP A 87 1.94 -9.96 5.56
C ASP A 87 2.20 -10.23 4.07
N THR A 88 2.99 -9.38 3.43
CA THR A 88 3.28 -9.51 2.00
C THR A 88 4.29 -10.61 1.67
N SER A 89 4.89 -11.24 2.67
CA SER A 89 5.86 -12.33 2.49
C SER A 89 5.19 -13.67 2.19
N ASP A 90 4.03 -13.93 2.83
CA ASP A 90 3.29 -15.18 2.71
C ASP A 90 1.80 -15.02 2.38
N LEU A 91 1.35 -13.75 2.29
CA LEU A 91 -0.04 -13.34 2.05
C LEU A 91 -1.02 -13.75 3.17
N SER A 92 -0.51 -14.06 4.34
CA SER A 92 -1.36 -14.18 5.52
C SER A 92 -1.92 -12.81 5.91
N PHE A 93 -3.15 -12.78 6.39
CA PHE A 93 -3.79 -11.52 6.74
C PHE A 93 -4.78 -11.66 7.88
N GLU A 94 -5.05 -10.55 8.54
CA GLU A 94 -6.12 -10.45 9.51
C GLU A 94 -6.91 -9.14 9.34
N TYR A 95 -8.14 -9.12 9.83
CA TYR A 95 -8.95 -7.91 9.88
C TYR A 95 -8.81 -7.23 11.24
N ALA A 96 -8.53 -5.95 11.21
CA ALA A 96 -8.58 -5.09 12.38
C ALA A 96 -9.83 -4.18 12.30
N PRO A 97 -10.72 -4.18 13.30
CA PRO A 97 -11.91 -3.36 13.27
C PRO A 97 -11.54 -1.87 13.31
N ILE A 98 -12.25 -1.06 12.51
CA ILE A 98 -12.14 0.40 12.54
C ILE A 98 -13.40 0.93 13.22
N VAL A 99 -13.28 1.33 14.48
CA VAL A 99 -14.35 1.96 15.25
C VAL A 99 -14.04 3.44 15.38
N LEU A 100 -14.80 4.28 14.67
CA LEU A 100 -14.59 5.73 14.63
C LEU A 100 -15.66 6.43 15.49
N ASP A 101 -15.50 6.37 16.82
CA ASP A 101 -16.38 7.10 17.73
C ASP A 101 -15.91 8.56 17.83
N GLY A 102 -16.74 9.47 17.30
CA GLY A 102 -16.42 10.90 17.24
C GLY A 102 -15.34 11.30 16.22
N ALA A 103 -14.79 10.37 15.45
CA ALA A 103 -13.78 10.63 14.41
C ALA A 103 -14.28 10.24 13.01
N LYS A 104 -13.56 10.69 11.98
CA LYS A 104 -13.82 10.34 10.57
C LYS A 104 -12.51 10.17 9.82
N ILE A 105 -12.47 9.23 8.89
CA ILE A 105 -11.41 9.18 7.88
C ILE A 105 -11.81 10.11 6.74
N VAL A 106 -10.95 11.09 6.44
CA VAL A 106 -11.14 12.02 5.32
C VAL A 106 -10.11 11.72 4.26
N VAL A 107 -10.57 11.48 3.04
CA VAL A 107 -9.71 11.29 1.86
C VAL A 107 -9.77 12.56 1.02
N THR A 108 -8.62 13.21 0.84
CA THR A 108 -8.51 14.45 0.08
C THR A 108 -7.63 14.23 -1.14
N ASN A 109 -8.17 14.53 -2.31
CA ASN A 109 -7.41 14.48 -3.57
C ASN A 109 -6.58 15.75 -3.71
N SER A 110 -5.26 15.63 -3.77
CA SER A 110 -4.33 16.74 -3.99
C SER A 110 -4.41 17.35 -5.41
N MET A 111 -5.12 16.70 -6.33
CA MET A 111 -5.22 17.06 -7.75
C MET A 111 -3.87 17.09 -8.49
N VAL A 112 -2.80 16.64 -7.87
CA VAL A 112 -1.48 16.50 -8.52
C VAL A 112 -1.49 15.24 -9.38
N LYS A 113 -1.28 15.40 -10.67
CA LYS A 113 -1.20 14.27 -11.61
C LYS A 113 0.18 13.63 -11.55
N HIS A 114 0.20 12.34 -11.34
CA HIS A 114 1.42 11.52 -11.33
C HIS A 114 1.79 11.10 -12.77
N SER A 115 2.38 11.99 -13.57
CA SER A 115 2.78 11.67 -14.94
C SER A 115 4.08 10.85 -15.07
N LEU A 116 4.84 10.68 -13.97
CA LEU A 116 6.12 9.97 -13.93
C LEU A 116 6.16 8.85 -12.87
N VAL A 117 5.00 8.36 -12.45
CA VAL A 117 4.86 7.43 -11.31
C VAL A 117 5.64 6.13 -11.51
N THR A 118 5.60 5.55 -12.70
CA THR A 118 6.21 4.23 -12.94
C THR A 118 7.72 4.23 -12.76
N SER A 119 8.43 5.26 -13.25
CA SER A 119 9.90 5.35 -13.10
C SER A 119 10.30 5.63 -11.66
N ALA A 120 9.71 6.66 -11.04
CA ALA A 120 10.02 7.03 -9.66
C ALA A 120 9.69 5.89 -8.67
N TYR A 121 8.58 5.18 -8.86
CA TYR A 121 8.24 4.02 -8.04
C TYR A 121 9.28 2.91 -8.17
N ASN A 122 9.67 2.57 -9.40
CA ASN A 122 10.68 1.55 -9.65
C ASN A 122 12.05 1.94 -9.06
N ASP A 123 12.41 3.23 -9.11
CA ASP A 123 13.63 3.74 -8.49
C ASP A 123 13.60 3.53 -6.95
N ARG A 124 12.50 3.90 -6.28
CA ARG A 124 12.34 3.68 -4.83
C ARG A 124 12.43 2.22 -4.43
N ARG A 125 11.84 1.34 -5.25
CA ARG A 125 11.95 -0.11 -5.05
C ARG A 125 13.37 -0.61 -5.18
N ASN A 126 14.10 -0.16 -6.20
CA ASN A 126 15.50 -0.54 -6.42
C ASN A 126 16.41 -0.03 -5.31
N GLU A 127 16.22 1.21 -4.85
CA GLU A 127 16.94 1.81 -3.72
C GLU A 127 16.70 1.01 -2.42
N SER A 128 15.45 0.60 -2.15
CA SER A 128 15.12 -0.26 -1.00
C SER A 128 15.73 -1.66 -1.13
N ALA A 129 15.73 -2.23 -2.34
CA ALA A 129 16.36 -3.53 -2.59
C ALA A 129 17.88 -3.47 -2.41
N GLN A 130 18.53 -2.34 -2.73
CA GLN A 130 19.94 -2.14 -2.46
C GLN A 130 20.23 -2.10 -0.95
N ALA A 131 19.37 -1.40 -0.17
CA ALA A 131 19.50 -1.38 1.29
C ALA A 131 19.40 -2.79 1.89
N LEU A 132 18.47 -3.61 1.42
CA LEU A 132 18.33 -5.01 1.86
C LEU A 132 19.60 -5.81 1.54
N LYS A 133 20.12 -5.71 0.33
CA LYS A 133 21.36 -6.39 -0.08
C LYS A 133 22.54 -6.04 0.81
N ASP A 134 22.71 -4.76 1.12
CA ASP A 134 23.82 -4.29 1.96
C ASP A 134 23.68 -4.82 3.40
N LEU A 135 22.45 -4.80 3.95
CA LEU A 135 22.18 -5.34 5.29
C LEU A 135 22.39 -6.86 5.37
N GLN A 136 22.04 -7.61 4.33
CA GLN A 136 22.25 -9.06 4.26
C GLN A 136 23.74 -9.47 4.33
N THR A 137 24.67 -8.53 4.18
CA THR A 137 26.11 -8.79 4.37
C THR A 137 26.51 -8.90 5.85
N VAL A 138 25.69 -8.41 6.78
CA VAL A 138 25.99 -8.31 8.21
C VAL A 138 24.94 -8.94 9.12
N VAL A 139 23.75 -9.22 8.60
CA VAL A 139 22.65 -9.84 9.35
C VAL A 139 21.86 -10.79 8.45
N ASP A 140 21.42 -11.92 9.00
CA ASP A 140 20.64 -12.93 8.28
C ASP A 140 19.15 -12.54 8.30
N ILE A 141 18.71 -11.87 7.23
CA ILE A 141 17.34 -11.43 7.00
C ILE A 141 16.90 -11.73 5.57
N LYS A 142 15.62 -11.96 5.36
CA LYS A 142 15.04 -12.17 4.03
C LYS A 142 14.43 -10.88 3.47
N THR A 143 13.85 -10.07 4.35
CA THR A 143 13.18 -8.82 4.02
C THR A 143 13.60 -7.71 4.99
N LEU A 144 13.38 -6.45 4.63
CA LEU A 144 13.59 -5.32 5.54
C LEU A 144 12.61 -5.36 6.73
N GLY A 145 11.44 -5.97 6.55
CA GLY A 145 10.45 -6.15 7.61
C GLY A 145 10.87 -7.11 8.73
N ASP A 146 11.94 -7.90 8.54
CA ASP A 146 12.47 -8.80 9.56
C ASP A 146 13.21 -8.05 10.66
N LEU A 147 13.55 -6.77 10.46
CA LEU A 147 14.28 -5.94 11.41
C LEU A 147 13.34 -5.11 12.29
N THR A 148 13.74 -4.95 13.56
CA THR A 148 13.21 -3.88 14.41
C THR A 148 13.95 -2.56 14.15
N ASP A 149 13.40 -1.45 14.67
CA ASP A 149 14.03 -0.12 14.57
C ASP A 149 15.43 -0.14 15.20
N GLU A 150 15.61 -0.78 16.37
CA GLU A 150 16.88 -0.89 17.07
C GLU A 150 17.89 -1.71 16.28
N GLN A 151 17.46 -2.80 15.67
CA GLN A 151 18.33 -3.64 14.82
C GLN A 151 18.76 -2.87 13.56
N PHE A 152 17.85 -2.11 12.96
CA PHE A 152 18.21 -1.25 11.82
C PHE A 152 19.26 -0.21 12.23
N GLU A 153 19.07 0.49 13.35
CA GLU A 153 20.06 1.45 13.86
C GLU A 153 21.44 0.82 14.11
N GLN A 154 21.47 -0.42 14.59
CA GLN A 154 22.70 -1.18 14.80
C GLN A 154 23.43 -1.49 13.48
N TYR A 155 22.70 -1.87 12.44
CA TYR A 155 23.28 -2.40 11.19
C TYR A 155 23.31 -1.40 10.05
N LYS A 156 22.63 -0.25 10.12
CA LYS A 156 22.53 0.75 9.05
C LYS A 156 23.86 1.22 8.46
N GLY A 157 24.97 1.10 9.23
CA GLY A 157 26.31 1.42 8.75
C GLY A 157 26.82 0.52 7.62
N ALA A 158 26.21 -0.65 7.41
CA ALA A 158 26.49 -1.53 6.28
C ALA A 158 26.00 -0.93 4.95
N ILE A 159 24.91 -0.14 4.98
CA ILE A 159 24.36 0.52 3.78
C ILE A 159 25.26 1.70 3.42
N LYS A 160 25.99 1.58 2.31
CA LYS A 160 26.97 2.58 1.88
C LYS A 160 26.31 3.80 1.24
N ASP A 161 25.28 3.58 0.43
CA ASP A 161 24.53 4.64 -0.23
C ASP A 161 23.57 5.30 0.75
N GLU A 162 23.61 6.64 0.84
CA GLU A 162 22.79 7.39 1.79
C GLU A 162 21.32 7.39 1.39
N VAL A 163 21.03 7.40 0.08
CA VAL A 163 19.66 7.32 -0.43
C VAL A 163 19.07 5.95 -0.08
N ALA A 164 19.79 4.87 -0.41
CA ALA A 164 19.36 3.52 -0.06
C ALA A 164 19.17 3.37 1.47
N ARG A 165 20.01 4.01 2.29
CA ARG A 165 19.88 3.98 3.75
C ARG A 165 18.58 4.64 4.22
N LYS A 166 18.22 5.79 3.66
CA LYS A 166 16.92 6.44 3.94
C LYS A 166 15.74 5.55 3.55
N ARG A 167 15.78 4.92 2.36
CA ARG A 167 14.72 4.01 1.91
C ARG A 167 14.61 2.78 2.81
N GLY A 168 15.74 2.19 3.18
CA GLY A 168 15.78 1.06 4.13
C GLY A 168 15.22 1.43 5.49
N LYS A 169 15.57 2.61 6.02
CA LYS A 169 15.00 3.16 7.25
C LYS A 169 13.48 3.27 7.14
N HIS A 170 12.99 3.92 6.08
CA HIS A 170 11.54 4.05 5.87
C HIS A 170 10.86 2.68 5.92
N ALA A 171 11.36 1.70 5.16
CA ALA A 171 10.72 0.39 5.06
C ALA A 171 10.66 -0.35 6.40
N VAL A 172 11.75 -0.33 7.18
CA VAL A 172 11.79 -0.98 8.51
C VAL A 172 10.84 -0.29 9.48
N TYR A 173 10.96 1.03 9.60
CA TYR A 173 10.14 1.80 10.54
C TYR A 173 8.66 1.80 10.17
N GLU A 174 8.33 1.79 8.88
CA GLU A 174 6.92 1.71 8.42
C GLU A 174 6.30 0.37 8.75
N ASN A 175 7.07 -0.73 8.64
CA ASN A 175 6.62 -2.04 9.08
C ASN A 175 6.29 -2.05 10.57
N GLN A 176 7.17 -1.51 11.42
CA GLN A 176 6.92 -1.40 12.87
C GLN A 176 5.74 -0.47 13.18
N ARG A 177 5.58 0.65 12.46
CA ARG A 177 4.41 1.52 12.58
C ARG A 177 3.11 0.80 12.24
N THR A 178 3.12 -0.02 11.19
CA THR A 178 1.95 -0.80 10.78
C THR A 178 1.53 -1.79 11.86
N ILE A 179 2.48 -2.50 12.46
CA ILE A 179 2.22 -3.42 13.59
C ILE A 179 1.60 -2.66 14.78
N ALA A 180 2.19 -1.49 15.12
CA ALA A 180 1.67 -0.65 16.19
C ALA A 180 0.26 -0.09 15.86
N ALA A 181 0.00 0.25 14.60
CA ALA A 181 -1.29 0.75 14.14
C ALA A 181 -2.39 -0.30 14.27
N VAL A 182 -2.11 -1.55 13.91
CA VAL A 182 -3.05 -2.67 14.10
C VAL A 182 -3.38 -2.87 15.57
N LYS A 183 -2.38 -2.80 16.44
CA LYS A 183 -2.57 -2.87 17.89
C LYS A 183 -3.48 -1.74 18.37
N ALA A 184 -3.20 -0.51 17.98
CA ALA A 184 -4.01 0.66 18.35
C ALA A 184 -5.47 0.51 17.89
N LEU A 185 -5.73 0.02 16.66
CA LEU A 185 -7.07 -0.24 16.16
C LEU A 185 -7.79 -1.31 16.98
N LYS A 186 -7.12 -2.41 17.34
CA LYS A 186 -7.69 -3.49 18.16
C LYS A 186 -8.03 -3.02 19.59
N GLU A 187 -7.27 -2.08 20.11
CA GLU A 187 -7.47 -1.45 21.41
C GLU A 187 -8.44 -0.25 21.37
N ASN A 188 -8.94 0.10 20.18
CA ASN A 188 -9.77 1.28 19.92
C ASN A 188 -9.08 2.62 20.33
N ASP A 189 -7.75 2.66 20.22
CA ASP A 189 -6.94 3.85 20.46
C ASP A 189 -6.75 4.64 19.16
N ILE A 190 -7.78 5.40 18.79
CA ILE A 190 -7.80 6.21 17.57
C ILE A 190 -6.80 7.36 17.62
N GLU A 191 -6.50 7.88 18.81
CA GLU A 191 -5.50 8.94 18.97
C GLU A 191 -4.09 8.44 18.61
N THR A 192 -3.69 7.28 19.13
CA THR A 192 -2.40 6.66 18.78
C THR A 192 -2.36 6.30 17.30
N PHE A 193 -3.44 5.75 16.73
CA PHE A 193 -3.53 5.47 15.30
C PHE A 193 -3.30 6.74 14.46
N GLY A 194 -3.93 7.87 14.81
CA GLY A 194 -3.71 9.15 14.14
C GLY A 194 -2.26 9.66 14.23
N LYS A 195 -1.60 9.50 15.39
CA LYS A 195 -0.18 9.85 15.56
C LYS A 195 0.72 9.00 14.67
N LEU A 196 0.43 7.69 14.53
CA LEU A 196 1.17 6.79 13.65
C LEU A 196 0.98 7.15 12.17
N MET A 197 -0.22 7.53 11.75
CA MET A 197 -0.46 8.04 10.39
C MET A 197 0.37 9.30 10.08
N ASN A 198 0.43 10.26 11.01
CA ASN A 198 1.25 11.46 10.86
C ASN A 198 2.75 11.10 10.78
N ALA A 199 3.23 10.17 11.60
CA ALA A 199 4.62 9.70 11.55
C ALA A 199 4.95 8.99 10.22
N SER A 200 3.99 8.23 9.67
CA SER A 200 4.10 7.64 8.33
C SER A 200 4.26 8.72 7.26
N HIS A 201 3.42 9.78 7.28
CA HIS A 201 3.56 10.88 6.33
C HIS A 201 4.93 11.56 6.40
N VAL A 202 5.43 11.85 7.60
CA VAL A 202 6.77 12.44 7.78
C VAL A 202 7.85 11.55 7.17
N SER A 203 7.79 10.24 7.39
CA SER A 203 8.75 9.28 6.82
C SER A 203 8.61 9.17 5.28
N LEU A 204 7.40 9.20 4.75
CA LEU A 204 7.16 9.26 3.30
C LEU A 204 7.74 10.52 2.65
N ARG A 205 7.68 11.65 3.34
CA ARG A 205 8.25 12.92 2.88
C ARG A 205 9.78 12.93 2.99
N ASP A 206 10.33 12.59 4.14
CA ASP A 206 11.74 12.86 4.48
C ASP A 206 12.67 11.68 4.20
N ASP A 207 12.21 10.45 4.44
CA ASP A 207 12.99 9.23 4.26
C ASP A 207 12.72 8.56 2.90
N TYR A 208 11.46 8.56 2.42
CA TYR A 208 11.10 7.91 1.16
C TYR A 208 10.99 8.88 -0.03
N GLU A 209 10.81 10.17 0.26
CA GLU A 209 10.74 11.27 -0.72
C GLU A 209 9.69 11.04 -1.82
N THR A 210 8.47 10.67 -1.39
CA THR A 210 7.31 10.43 -2.26
C THR A 210 6.18 11.44 -2.05
N SER A 211 6.39 12.44 -1.19
CA SER A 211 5.44 13.54 -0.99
C SER A 211 5.64 14.67 -1.99
N CYS A 212 4.71 15.61 -1.99
CA CYS A 212 4.81 16.85 -2.74
C CYS A 212 4.25 18.02 -1.89
N PRO A 213 4.57 19.29 -2.23
CA PRO A 213 4.14 20.45 -1.43
C PRO A 213 2.63 20.49 -1.19
N GLU A 214 1.82 20.09 -2.15
CA GLU A 214 0.36 20.08 -2.05
C GLU A 214 -0.12 19.05 -1.01
N VAL A 215 0.49 17.85 -0.98
CA VAL A 215 0.18 16.83 0.01
C VAL A 215 0.65 17.25 1.40
N ASP A 216 1.83 17.87 1.51
CA ASP A 216 2.36 18.37 2.79
C ASP A 216 1.46 19.45 3.38
N VAL A 217 0.95 20.38 2.56
CA VAL A 217 0.00 21.41 2.99
C VAL A 217 -1.31 20.76 3.49
N LEU A 218 -1.84 19.78 2.77
CA LEU A 218 -3.05 19.07 3.21
C LEU A 218 -2.86 18.39 4.56
N CYS A 219 -1.73 17.73 4.79
CA CYS A 219 -1.41 17.12 6.08
C CYS A 219 -1.30 18.18 7.21
N LEU A 220 -0.68 19.32 6.95
CA LEU A 220 -0.55 20.42 7.91
C LEU A 220 -1.89 21.07 8.26
N LEU A 221 -2.82 21.19 7.31
CA LEU A 221 -4.15 21.77 7.55
C LEU A 221 -4.96 20.98 8.57
N TYR A 222 -4.78 19.67 8.63
CA TYR A 222 -5.48 18.81 9.61
C TYR A 222 -4.79 18.76 10.97
N THR A 223 -3.52 19.15 11.06
CA THR A 223 -2.75 19.16 12.31
C THR A 223 -2.69 20.55 12.98
N SER A 224 -3.07 21.61 12.24
CA SER A 224 -3.12 22.97 12.78
C SER A 224 -4.46 23.22 13.49
N PRO A 225 -4.47 23.89 14.67
CA PRO A 225 -5.73 24.31 15.30
C PRO A 225 -6.51 25.22 14.34
N SER A 226 -7.79 24.96 14.21
CA SER A 226 -8.68 25.78 13.38
C SER A 226 -8.65 27.24 13.88
N PRO A 227 -8.63 28.25 12.99
CA PRO A 227 -8.80 29.65 13.39
C PRO A 227 -10.11 29.94 14.15
N ARG A 228 -11.02 28.97 14.22
CA ARG A 228 -12.29 29.08 14.98
C ARG A 228 -12.16 28.61 16.44
N ASP A 229 -11.02 28.04 16.82
CA ASP A 229 -10.75 27.54 18.17
C ASP A 229 -9.90 28.52 19.02
N SER A 230 -9.69 29.75 18.51
CA SER A 230 -9.02 30.88 19.18
C SER A 230 -9.98 31.99 19.56
#